data_ce047a6b02744669cb4e40e18c71128d
#
_entry.id   ce047a6b02744669cb4e40e18c71128d
#
_cell.length_a   1.000
_cell.length_b   1.000
_cell.length_c   1.000
_cell.angle_alpha   90.00
_cell.angle_beta   90.00
_cell.angle_gamma   90.00
#
_symmetry.space_group_name_H-M   'P 1'
#
loop_
_entity.id
_entity.type
_entity.pdbx_description
1 polymer ?
#
loop_
_entity_poly.entity_id
_entity_poly.type
_entity_poly.pdbx_seq_one_letter_code
_entity_poly.pdbx_strand_id
1 'polypeptide(L)'
;MTQYWLGLDCGGSWLKAGLYDREGREAGVQRLPLCALSPQPGWAERDMAELWQCCTAVIRALLTHSGVSGEQIVGIGISAQGKGLFLLDKNDKPL
;
A
#
# COMPACT_ATOMS: atom_id res chain seq x y z
N MET A 1 21.33 10.96 10.31
CA MET A 1 20.58 9.96 9.53
C MET A 1 19.57 10.68 8.66
N THR A 2 19.56 10.39 7.37
CA THR A 2 18.59 10.98 6.45
C THR A 2 17.20 10.53 6.79
N GLN A 3 16.24 11.45 6.80
CA GLN A 3 14.85 11.18 7.08
C GLN A 3 14.07 11.08 5.77
N TYR A 4 13.12 10.14 5.74
CA TYR A 4 12.26 9.92 4.59
C TYR A 4 10.80 9.86 4.98
N TRP A 5 9.96 10.18 4.03
CA TRP A 5 8.51 9.97 4.12
C TRP A 5 8.12 8.89 3.13
N LEU A 6 7.22 8.02 3.53
CA LEU A 6 6.71 6.95 2.70
C LEU A 6 5.31 7.31 2.23
N GLY A 7 5.10 7.28 0.91
CA GLY A 7 3.77 7.44 0.33
C GLY A 7 3.25 6.10 -0.15
N LEU A 8 2.04 5.74 0.26
CA LEU A 8 1.38 4.50 -0.16
C LEU A 8 0.13 4.86 -0.93
N ASP A 9 0.05 4.40 -2.17
CA ASP A 9 -1.10 4.63 -3.05
C ASP A 9 -1.79 3.29 -3.33
N CYS A 10 -2.98 3.11 -2.78
CA CYS A 10 -3.82 1.93 -2.97
C CYS A 10 -4.81 2.19 -4.10
N GLY A 11 -4.37 2.03 -5.33
CA GLY A 11 -5.22 2.21 -6.49
C GLY A 11 -6.14 1.03 -6.77
N GLY A 12 -6.89 1.12 -7.86
CA GLY A 12 -7.81 0.06 -8.27
C GLY A 12 -7.12 -1.17 -8.85
N SER A 13 -5.97 -1.00 -9.51
CA SER A 13 -5.25 -2.09 -10.19
C SER A 13 -3.84 -2.28 -9.69
N TRP A 14 -3.27 -1.26 -9.07
CA TRP A 14 -1.89 -1.25 -8.60
C TRP A 14 -1.80 -0.70 -7.19
N LEU A 15 -0.86 -1.26 -6.45
CA LEU A 15 -0.43 -0.73 -5.17
C LEU A 15 0.97 -0.19 -5.35
N LYS A 16 1.18 1.06 -4.98
CA LYS A 16 2.45 1.75 -5.19
C LYS A 16 2.95 2.33 -3.87
N ALA A 17 4.25 2.19 -3.59
CA ALA A 17 4.89 2.81 -2.46
C ALA A 17 6.12 3.58 -2.93
N GLY A 18 6.31 4.78 -2.40
CA GLY A 18 7.45 5.63 -2.73
C GLY A 18 8.10 6.22 -1.50
N LEU A 19 9.40 6.48 -1.59
CA LEU A 19 10.16 7.18 -0.57
C LEU A 19 10.55 8.55 -1.06
N TYR A 20 10.39 9.55 -0.20
CA TYR A 20 10.67 10.95 -0.52
C TYR A 20 11.50 11.58 0.59
N ASP A 21 12.50 12.37 0.23
CA ASP A 21 13.33 13.10 1.19
C ASP A 21 12.67 14.42 1.61
N ARG A 22 13.40 15.21 2.42
CA ARG A 22 12.86 16.50 2.91
C ARG A 22 12.54 17.50 1.80
N GLU A 23 13.22 17.41 0.68
CA GLU A 23 13.00 18.28 -0.47
C GLU A 23 11.94 17.74 -1.43
N GLY A 24 11.33 16.60 -1.10
CA GLY A 24 10.32 15.98 -1.93
C GLY A 24 10.87 15.16 -3.09
N ARG A 25 12.18 14.91 -3.09
CA ARG A 25 12.81 14.10 -4.14
C ARG A 25 12.55 12.62 -3.89
N GLU A 26 12.20 11.89 -4.94
CA GLU A 26 11.93 10.47 -4.87
C GLU A 26 13.23 9.68 -4.68
N ALA A 27 13.31 8.93 -3.60
CA ALA A 27 14.46 8.09 -3.27
C ALA A 27 14.26 6.63 -3.69
N GLY A 28 13.04 6.24 -4.00
CA GLY A 28 12.73 4.90 -4.47
C GLY A 28 11.24 4.74 -4.67
N VAL A 29 10.85 3.77 -5.49
CA VAL A 29 9.46 3.43 -5.75
C VAL A 29 9.35 1.95 -6.07
N GLN A 30 8.28 1.32 -5.57
CA GLN A 30 7.92 -0.05 -5.88
C GLN A 30 6.42 -0.12 -6.11
N ARG A 31 5.97 -1.06 -6.91
CA ARG A 31 4.56 -1.29 -7.14
C ARG A 31 4.27 -2.76 -7.36
N LEU A 32 3.05 -3.17 -7.00
CA LEU A 32 2.56 -4.52 -7.20
C LEU A 32 1.18 -4.46 -7.84
N PRO A 33 0.86 -5.39 -8.73
CA PRO A 33 -0.50 -5.48 -9.25
C PRO A 33 -1.45 -6.01 -8.17
N LEU A 34 -2.69 -5.54 -8.21
CA LEU A 34 -3.76 -6.02 -7.35
C LEU A 34 -4.79 -6.75 -8.20
N CYS A 35 -5.30 -7.87 -7.67
CA CYS A 35 -6.35 -8.63 -8.31
C CYS A 35 -7.69 -8.35 -7.65
N ALA A 36 -8.71 -7.97 -8.44
CA ALA A 36 -10.06 -7.91 -7.95
C ALA A 36 -10.68 -9.30 -8.01
N LEU A 37 -11.45 -9.65 -6.98
CA LEU A 37 -12.25 -10.87 -6.99
C LEU A 37 -13.57 -10.59 -7.70
N SER A 38 -14.04 -11.54 -8.47
CA SER A 38 -15.30 -11.42 -9.19
C SER A 38 -16.15 -12.67 -8.96
N PRO A 39 -16.76 -12.81 -7.75
CA PRO A 39 -17.54 -14.00 -7.40
C PRO A 39 -18.76 -14.21 -8.31
N GLN A 40 -19.28 -13.14 -8.89
CA GLN A 40 -20.38 -13.18 -9.83
C GLN A 40 -20.13 -12.16 -10.95
N PRO A 41 -20.70 -12.38 -12.17
CA PRO A 41 -20.55 -11.42 -13.25
C PRO A 41 -20.99 -10.01 -12.84
N GLY A 42 -20.16 -9.01 -13.10
CA GLY A 42 -20.42 -7.63 -12.74
C GLY A 42 -20.05 -7.23 -11.33
N TRP A 43 -19.64 -8.17 -10.49
CA TRP A 43 -19.17 -7.88 -9.14
C TRP A 43 -17.65 -7.76 -9.12
N ALA A 44 -17.15 -6.81 -8.35
CA ALA A 44 -15.71 -6.65 -8.13
C ALA A 44 -15.46 -6.50 -6.64
N GLU A 45 -14.62 -7.37 -6.08
CA GLU A 45 -14.29 -7.39 -4.66
C GLU A 45 -12.78 -7.44 -4.44
N ARG A 46 -12.36 -7.05 -3.27
CA ARG A 46 -10.98 -7.15 -2.78
C ARG A 46 -10.94 -8.02 -1.54
N ASP A 47 -9.95 -8.89 -1.46
CA ASP A 47 -9.63 -9.61 -0.24
C ASP A 47 -8.79 -8.68 0.65
N MET A 48 -9.31 -8.31 1.82
CA MET A 48 -8.62 -7.40 2.75
C MET A 48 -7.32 -7.99 3.28
N ALA A 49 -7.28 -9.29 3.53
CA ALA A 49 -6.06 -9.95 3.99
C ALA A 49 -4.98 -9.93 2.91
N GLU A 50 -5.34 -10.19 1.66
CA GLU A 50 -4.43 -10.10 0.53
C GLU A 50 -3.93 -8.67 0.34
N LEU A 51 -4.82 -7.69 0.43
CA LEU A 51 -4.46 -6.28 0.31
C LEU A 51 -3.42 -5.90 1.37
N TRP A 52 -3.62 -6.31 2.61
CA TRP A 52 -2.67 -6.06 3.69
C TRP A 52 -1.32 -6.72 3.42
N GLN A 53 -1.31 -7.97 2.96
CA GLN A 53 -0.08 -8.68 2.60
C GLN A 53 0.65 -7.97 1.46
N CYS A 54 -0.06 -7.46 0.46
CA CYS A 54 0.53 -6.70 -0.64
C CYS A 54 1.12 -5.39 -0.14
N CYS A 55 0.46 -4.69 0.79
CA CYS A 55 1.00 -3.47 1.40
C CYS A 55 2.32 -3.74 2.11
N THR A 56 2.39 -4.79 2.93
CA THR A 56 3.62 -5.13 3.64
C THR A 56 4.71 -5.56 2.68
N ALA A 57 4.37 -6.31 1.63
CA ALA A 57 5.33 -6.77 0.63
C ALA A 57 5.93 -5.61 -0.16
N VAL A 58 5.12 -4.65 -0.61
CA VAL A 58 5.61 -3.51 -1.39
C VAL A 58 6.49 -2.60 -0.55
N ILE A 59 6.14 -2.41 0.73
CA ILE A 59 6.95 -1.60 1.64
C ILE A 59 8.30 -2.29 1.92
N ARG A 60 8.31 -3.60 2.17
CA ARG A 60 9.55 -4.34 2.36
C ARG A 60 10.44 -4.29 1.13
N ALA A 61 9.88 -4.47 -0.05
CA ALA A 61 10.62 -4.37 -1.29
C ALA A 61 11.21 -2.99 -1.47
N LEU A 62 10.46 -1.95 -1.15
CA LEU A 62 10.91 -0.57 -1.24
C LEU A 62 12.11 -0.31 -0.34
N LEU A 63 12.03 -0.73 0.92
CA LEU A 63 13.12 -0.54 1.88
C LEU A 63 14.36 -1.35 1.49
N THR A 64 14.18 -2.58 1.06
CA THR A 64 15.29 -3.45 0.62
C THR A 64 16.00 -2.88 -0.60
N HIS A 65 15.26 -2.48 -1.61
CA HIS A 65 15.85 -1.98 -2.87
C HIS A 65 16.48 -0.59 -2.72
N SER A 66 15.93 0.25 -1.84
CA SER A 66 16.46 1.60 -1.61
C SER A 66 17.61 1.62 -0.61
N GLY A 67 17.77 0.57 0.20
CA GLY A 67 18.76 0.53 1.28
C GLY A 67 18.40 1.39 2.48
N VAL A 68 17.15 1.86 2.56
CA VAL A 68 16.66 2.71 3.65
C VAL A 68 16.15 1.83 4.78
N SER A 69 16.52 2.15 6.02
CA SER A 69 16.02 1.48 7.22
C SER A 69 14.65 2.03 7.60
N GLY A 70 13.79 1.18 8.17
CA GLY A 70 12.50 1.61 8.70
C GLY A 70 12.61 2.71 9.73
N GLU A 71 13.72 2.78 10.47
CA GLU A 71 13.98 3.83 11.46
C GLU A 71 14.13 5.21 10.83
N GLN A 72 14.42 5.28 9.54
CA GLN A 72 14.57 6.54 8.81
C GLN A 72 13.22 7.07 8.31
N ILE A 73 12.16 6.28 8.41
CA ILE A 73 10.81 6.68 7.98
C ILE A 73 10.16 7.47 9.11
N VAL A 74 9.90 8.74 8.88
CA VAL A 74 9.34 9.64 9.89
C VAL A 74 7.85 9.90 9.72
N GLY A 75 7.28 9.49 8.61
CA GLY A 75 5.85 9.64 8.37
C GLY A 75 5.40 8.82 7.18
N ILE A 76 4.13 8.45 7.18
CA ILE A 76 3.50 7.70 6.10
C ILE A 76 2.24 8.45 5.66
N GLY A 77 2.15 8.75 4.37
CA GLY A 77 0.96 9.29 3.76
C GLY A 77 0.28 8.22 2.92
N ILE A 78 -1.03 8.18 2.95
CA ILE A 78 -1.81 7.16 2.25
C ILE A 78 -2.83 7.83 1.34
N SER A 79 -2.87 7.39 0.08
CA SER A 79 -3.93 7.68 -0.85
C SER A 79 -4.60 6.36 -1.19
N ALA A 80 -5.91 6.32 -1.18
CA ALA A 80 -6.65 5.09 -1.38
C ALA A 80 -7.85 5.29 -2.30
N GLN A 81 -8.36 4.18 -2.78
CA GLN A 81 -9.55 4.10 -3.62
C GLN A 81 -10.75 4.76 -2.93
N GLY A 82 -11.31 5.82 -3.55
CA GLY A 82 -12.39 6.59 -2.94
C GLY A 82 -13.76 5.92 -2.98
N LYS A 83 -13.94 4.87 -3.78
CA LYS A 83 -15.23 4.18 -3.96
C LYS A 83 -15.24 2.76 -3.41
N GLY A 84 -14.18 2.36 -2.71
CA GLY A 84 -14.13 1.06 -2.06
C GLY A 84 -14.94 1.04 -0.78
N LEU A 85 -15.61 -0.06 -0.52
CA LEU A 85 -16.33 -0.29 0.73
C LEU A 85 -15.82 -1.57 1.37
N PHE A 86 -15.32 -1.45 2.59
CA PHE A 86 -14.76 -2.57 3.34
C PHE A 86 -15.50 -2.68 4.67
N LEU A 87 -16.19 -3.80 4.86
CA LEU A 87 -16.99 -4.03 6.05
C LEU A 87 -16.36 -5.10 6.92
N LEU A 88 -16.50 -4.92 8.22
CA LEU A 88 -16.05 -5.88 9.21
C LEU A 88 -17.26 -6.41 9.98
N ASP A 89 -17.16 -7.65 10.47
CA ASP A 89 -18.17 -8.19 11.37
C ASP A 89 -17.91 -7.69 12.81
N LYS A 90 -18.73 -8.16 13.77
CA LYS A 90 -18.62 -7.73 15.16
C LYS A 90 -17.31 -8.15 15.84
N ASN A 91 -16.55 -9.07 15.24
CA ASN A 91 -15.26 -9.54 15.73
C ASN A 91 -14.09 -8.94 14.95
N ASP A 92 -14.34 -7.85 14.21
CA ASP A 92 -13.35 -7.16 13.37
C ASP A 92 -12.76 -8.04 12.27
N LYS A 93 -13.54 -9.01 11.78
CA LYS A 93 -13.17 -9.85 10.64
C LYS A 93 -13.82 -9.32 9.37
N PRO A 94 -13.13 -9.40 8.21
CA PRO A 94 -13.71 -8.99 6.93
C PRO A 94 -14.97 -9.77 6.60
N LEU A 95 -15.97 -9.07 6.12
CA LEU A 95 -17.18 -9.69 5.60
C LEU A 95 -16.99 -10.27 4.20
#